data_efa6319ee7c963e75173ec9511af12ce
#
_entry.id   efa6319ee7c963e75173ec9511af12ce
#
_cell.length_a   1.000
_cell.length_b   1.000
_cell.length_c   1.000
_cell.angle_alpha   90.00
_cell.angle_beta   90.00
_cell.angle_gamma   90.00
#
_symmetry.space_group_name_H-M   'P 1'
#
loop_
_entity.id
_entity.type
_entity.pdbx_description
1 polymer ?
#
loop_
_entity_poly.entity_id
_entity_poly.type
_entity_poly.pdbx_seq_one_letter_code
_entity_poly.pdbx_strand_id
1 'polypeptide(L)'
;MAESRQNSQERVWQIVRQIPKGQVATYGQIASLAGIPRHSRLIARILSGLPYNTRLPWHRVINSQGRITNPAKDRQQSKLEKIVVILINGQVTLPVYGWDAI
;
A
#
# COMPACT_ATOMS: atom_id res chain seq x y z
N MET A 1 -24.96 10.48 -5.96
CA MET A 1 -24.78 10.17 -5.58
C MET A 1 -23.98 9.86 -5.30
N ALA A 2 -23.79 9.66 -5.08
CA ALA A 2 -23.07 9.79 -4.73
C ALA A 2 -22.01 9.07 -4.18
N GLU A 3 -21.54 8.37 -4.82
CA GLU A 3 -20.31 7.81 -4.56
C GLU A 3 -19.33 8.88 -4.52
N SER A 4 -18.95 9.30 -3.44
CA SER A 4 -18.05 10.37 -3.28
C SER A 4 -16.62 9.85 -3.22
N ARG A 5 -15.68 10.74 -3.32
CA ARG A 5 -14.27 10.43 -3.06
C ARG A 5 -14.09 9.86 -1.68
N GLN A 6 -14.94 10.30 -0.76
CA GLN A 6 -14.88 9.86 0.62
C GLN A 6 -15.12 8.35 0.72
N ASN A 7 -16.07 7.84 -0.07
CA ASN A 7 -16.32 6.41 -0.10
C ASN A 7 -15.12 5.64 -0.63
N SER A 8 -14.48 6.14 -1.66
CA SER A 8 -13.30 5.49 -2.21
C SER A 8 -12.17 5.49 -1.20
N GLN A 9 -11.98 6.59 -0.51
CA GLN A 9 -10.94 6.71 0.50
C GLN A 9 -11.16 5.72 1.64
N GLU A 10 -12.37 5.61 2.13
CA GLU A 10 -12.69 4.67 3.19
C GLU A 10 -12.49 3.24 2.75
N ARG A 11 -12.87 2.94 1.52
CA ARG A 11 -12.68 1.61 0.96
C ARG A 11 -11.21 1.25 0.89
N VAL A 12 -10.38 2.20 0.44
CA VAL A 12 -8.94 2.01 0.38
C VAL A 12 -8.38 1.74 1.77
N TRP A 13 -8.78 2.51 2.75
CA TRP A 13 -8.32 2.31 4.13
C TRP A 13 -8.67 0.93 4.65
N GLN A 14 -9.90 0.47 4.40
CA GLN A 14 -10.35 -0.84 4.83
C GLN A 14 -9.52 -1.96 4.21
N ILE A 15 -9.20 -1.81 2.93
CA ILE A 15 -8.41 -2.81 2.21
C ILE A 15 -6.98 -2.83 2.72
N VAL A 16 -6.37 -1.67 2.86
CA VAL A 16 -4.99 -1.57 3.35
C VAL A 16 -4.87 -2.18 4.74
N ARG A 17 -5.88 -2.00 5.56
CA ARG A 17 -5.90 -2.54 6.91
C ARG A 17 -5.84 -4.06 6.93
N GLN A 18 -6.28 -4.70 5.86
CA GLN A 18 -6.32 -6.17 5.77
C GLN A 18 -5.01 -6.79 5.32
N ILE A 19 -4.06 -6.00 4.85
CA ILE A 19 -2.78 -6.56 4.38
C ILE A 19 -2.06 -7.21 5.56
N PRO A 20 -1.76 -8.51 5.48
CA PRO A 20 -1.15 -9.20 6.62
C PRO A 20 0.26 -8.69 6.91
N LYS A 21 0.64 -8.79 8.16
CA LYS A 21 2.00 -8.46 8.57
C LYS A 21 2.97 -9.37 7.83
N GLY A 22 4.03 -8.79 7.28
CA GLY A 22 5.03 -9.56 6.53
C GLY A 22 4.71 -9.68 5.05
N GLN A 23 3.59 -9.08 4.60
CA GLN A 23 3.22 -9.08 3.19
C GLN A 23 3.04 -7.66 2.69
N VAL A 24 3.07 -7.50 1.38
CA VAL A 24 2.91 -6.19 0.74
C VAL A 24 1.88 -6.31 -0.38
N ALA A 25 1.30 -5.17 -0.75
CA ALA A 25 0.39 -5.07 -1.87
C ALA A 25 0.88 -3.96 -2.79
N THR A 26 0.46 -3.98 -4.04
CA THR A 26 0.78 -2.91 -4.97
C THR A 26 -0.35 -1.88 -4.98
N TYR A 27 -0.02 -0.65 -5.39
CA TYR A 27 -1.06 0.38 -5.55
C TYR A 27 -2.15 -0.09 -6.50
N GLY A 28 -1.76 -0.77 -7.58
CA GLY A 28 -2.74 -1.29 -8.54
C GLY A 28 -3.64 -2.35 -7.95
N GLN A 29 -3.09 -3.22 -7.12
CA GLN A 29 -3.89 -4.25 -6.44
C GLN A 29 -4.92 -3.61 -5.51
N ILE A 30 -4.52 -2.61 -4.73
CA ILE A 30 -5.44 -1.91 -3.84
C ILE A 30 -6.53 -1.21 -4.66
N ALA A 31 -6.15 -0.57 -5.76
CA ALA A 31 -7.12 0.10 -6.63
C ALA A 31 -8.16 -0.89 -7.16
N SER A 32 -7.72 -2.05 -7.61
CA SER A 32 -8.63 -3.08 -8.12
C SER A 32 -9.58 -3.58 -7.03
N LEU A 33 -9.05 -3.84 -5.84
CA LEU A 33 -9.87 -4.31 -4.73
C LEU A 33 -10.87 -3.25 -4.28
N ALA A 34 -10.53 -1.99 -4.44
CA ALA A 34 -11.41 -0.88 -4.09
C ALA A 34 -12.44 -0.59 -5.19
N GLY A 35 -12.42 -1.34 -6.29
CA GLY A 35 -13.38 -1.13 -7.37
C GLY A 35 -13.03 0.02 -8.28
N ILE A 36 -11.82 0.52 -8.23
CA ILE A 36 -11.37 1.63 -9.09
C ILE A 36 -10.05 1.26 -9.77
N PRO A 37 -10.02 0.17 -10.55
CA PRO A 37 -8.81 -0.25 -11.24
C PRO A 37 -8.28 0.85 -12.12
N ARG A 38 -7.16 1.14 -12.36
CA ARG A 38 -6.56 2.24 -13.13
C ARG A 38 -6.36 3.51 -12.32
N HIS A 39 -6.72 3.49 -11.03
CA HIS A 39 -6.56 4.68 -10.19
C HIS A 39 -5.44 4.49 -9.17
N SER A 40 -4.34 3.82 -9.56
CA SER A 40 -3.23 3.58 -8.64
C SER A 40 -2.61 4.87 -8.14
N ARG A 41 -2.60 5.94 -8.97
CA ARG A 41 -2.08 7.22 -8.52
C ARG A 41 -2.92 7.83 -7.42
N LEU A 42 -4.23 7.62 -7.49
CA LEU A 42 -5.10 8.09 -6.43
C LEU A 42 -4.81 7.36 -5.12
N ILE A 43 -4.57 6.05 -5.20
CA ILE A 43 -4.20 5.28 -4.03
C ILE A 43 -2.92 5.82 -3.40
N ALA A 44 -1.91 6.08 -4.23
CA ALA A 44 -0.65 6.63 -3.74
C ALA A 44 -0.86 7.98 -3.06
N ARG A 45 -1.72 8.82 -3.63
CA ARG A 45 -2.02 10.13 -3.06
C ARG A 45 -2.74 10.01 -1.73
N ILE A 46 -3.70 9.11 -1.64
CA ILE A 46 -4.43 8.88 -0.39
C ILE A 46 -3.48 8.46 0.71
N LEU A 47 -2.58 7.53 0.40
CA LEU A 47 -1.68 6.99 1.41
C LEU A 47 -0.58 7.98 1.80
N SER A 48 -0.11 8.80 0.86
CA SER A 48 0.90 9.80 1.18
C SER A 48 0.32 10.97 2.00
N GLY A 49 -0.99 11.12 2.00
CA GLY A 49 -1.66 12.16 2.77
C GLY A 49 -2.07 11.76 4.17
N LEU A 50 -1.75 10.55 4.59
CA LEU A 50 -2.12 10.09 5.92
C LEU A 50 -1.32 10.84 7.01
N PRO A 51 -1.91 11.04 8.19
CA PRO A 51 -1.18 11.66 9.30
C PRO A 51 0.06 10.86 9.67
N TYR A 52 1.07 11.55 10.17
CA TYR A 52 2.31 10.91 10.58
C TYR A 52 2.07 9.77 11.57
N ASN A 53 1.10 9.93 12.45
CA ASN A 53 0.85 8.96 13.51
C ASN A 53 -0.25 7.96 13.14
N THR A 54 -0.55 7.81 11.85
CA THR A 54 -1.56 6.86 11.42
C THR A 54 -1.20 5.43 11.82
N ARG A 55 -2.23 4.64 12.13
CA ARG A 55 -2.05 3.23 12.43
C ARG A 55 -2.29 2.34 11.22
N LEU A 56 -2.71 2.93 10.10
CA LEU A 56 -2.87 2.16 8.87
C LEU A 56 -1.51 1.64 8.41
N PRO A 57 -1.44 0.38 7.98
CA PRO A 57 -0.18 -0.18 7.50
C PRO A 57 0.14 0.28 6.07
N TRP A 58 0.21 1.59 5.86
CA TRP A 58 0.50 2.18 4.55
C TRP A 58 1.83 1.73 3.99
N HIS A 59 2.77 1.40 4.88
CA HIS A 59 4.11 0.98 4.49
C HIS A 59 4.12 -0.35 3.75
N ARG A 60 3.01 -1.10 3.80
CA ARG A 60 2.88 -2.38 3.11
C ARG A 60 2.39 -2.21 1.68
N VAL A 61 2.27 -0.97 1.18
CA VAL A 61 1.83 -0.72 -0.19
C VAL A 61 2.98 -0.12 -0.98
N ILE A 62 3.31 -0.76 -2.11
CA ILE A 62 4.46 -0.42 -2.95
C ILE A 62 4.00 -0.39 -4.41
N ASN A 63 4.90 -0.02 -5.32
CA ASN A 63 4.52 -0.01 -6.73
C ASN A 63 4.60 -1.42 -7.34
N SER A 64 4.16 -1.55 -8.59
CA SER A 64 4.06 -2.86 -9.24
C SER A 64 5.42 -3.52 -9.48
N GLN A 65 6.49 -2.76 -9.35
CA GLN A 65 7.85 -3.30 -9.51
C GLN A 65 8.49 -3.61 -8.17
N GLY A 66 7.73 -3.52 -7.08
CA GLY A 66 8.23 -3.82 -5.75
C GLY A 66 9.03 -2.69 -5.13
N ARG A 67 8.94 -1.47 -5.67
CA ARG A 67 9.74 -0.35 -5.18
C ARG A 67 8.91 0.58 -4.29
N ILE A 68 9.62 1.19 -3.37
CA ILE A 68 9.05 2.19 -2.47
C ILE A 68 9.03 3.52 -3.20
N THR A 69 7.85 4.10 -3.37
CA THR A 69 7.71 5.39 -4.05
C THR A 69 7.03 6.45 -3.19
N ASN A 70 6.65 6.09 -1.96
CA ASN A 70 6.06 7.06 -1.04
C ASN A 70 7.13 8.09 -0.65
N PRO A 71 6.78 9.38 -0.51
CA PRO A 71 7.77 10.39 -0.09
C PRO A 71 8.48 10.07 1.22
N ALA A 72 7.86 9.29 2.10
CA ALA A 72 8.49 8.87 3.36
C ALA A 72 9.27 7.57 3.18
N LYS A 73 10.17 7.52 2.19
CA LYS A 73 10.87 6.30 1.80
C LYS A 73 11.62 5.63 2.94
N ASP A 74 12.40 6.41 3.67
CA ASP A 74 13.24 5.84 4.72
C ASP A 74 12.40 5.24 5.84
N ARG A 75 11.32 5.92 6.17
CA ARG A 75 10.41 5.45 7.20
C ARG A 75 9.70 4.18 6.75
N GLN A 76 9.30 4.13 5.47
CA GLN A 76 8.63 2.97 4.93
C GLN A 76 9.57 1.77 4.90
N GLN A 77 10.80 1.95 4.43
CA GLN A 77 11.77 0.88 4.39
C GLN A 77 12.04 0.33 5.78
N SER A 78 12.24 1.22 6.75
CA SER A 78 12.51 0.81 8.12
C SER A 78 11.35 -0.02 8.69
N LYS A 79 10.12 0.38 8.42
CA LYS A 79 8.95 -0.36 8.91
C LYS A 79 8.83 -1.72 8.25
N LEU A 80 9.14 -1.83 6.96
CA LEU A 80 9.11 -3.11 6.27
C LEU A 80 10.16 -4.06 6.80
N GLU A 81 11.36 -3.57 7.03
CA GLU A 81 12.44 -4.42 7.56
C GLU A 81 12.12 -4.94 8.96
N LYS A 82 11.40 -4.18 9.75
CA LYS A 82 11.00 -4.62 11.08
C LYS A 82 10.00 -5.77 11.05
N ILE A 83 9.27 -5.95 9.97
CA ILE A 83 8.35 -7.07 9.84
C ILE A 83 8.90 -8.15 8.92
N VAL A 84 10.22 -8.18 8.78
CA VAL A 84 10.97 -9.21 8.06
C VAL A 84 10.69 -9.24 6.56
N VAL A 85 10.35 -8.11 5.98
CA VAL A 85 10.27 -7.96 4.53
C VAL A 85 11.63 -7.43 4.07
N ILE A 86 12.35 -8.27 3.36
CA ILE A 86 13.72 -7.97 2.95
C ILE A 86 13.71 -7.28 1.60
N LEU A 87 14.40 -6.15 1.50
CA LEU A 87 14.56 -5.44 0.25
C LEU A 87 15.94 -5.76 -0.34
N ILE A 88 15.96 -6.09 -1.62
CA ILE A 88 17.20 -6.33 -2.35
C ILE A 88 17.33 -5.22 -3.39
N ASN A 89 18.37 -4.42 -3.26
CA ASN A 89 18.58 -3.26 -4.12
C ASN A 89 17.37 -2.32 -4.09
N GLY A 90 16.77 -2.14 -2.89
CA GLY A 90 15.63 -1.26 -2.72
C GLY A 90 14.33 -1.82 -3.28
N GLN A 91 14.26 -3.12 -3.51
CA GLN A 91 13.13 -3.74 -4.18
C GLN A 91 12.64 -4.93 -3.38
N VAL A 92 11.32 -5.03 -3.19
CA VAL A 92 10.68 -6.17 -2.54
C VAL A 92 10.40 -7.22 -3.60
N THR A 93 10.70 -8.47 -3.29
CA THR A 93 10.43 -9.57 -4.21
C THR A 93 8.96 -9.96 -4.08
N LEU A 94 8.14 -9.51 -5.04
CA LEU A 94 6.69 -9.69 -4.98
C LEU A 94 6.24 -11.14 -4.94
N PRO A 95 6.85 -12.07 -5.70
CA PRO A 95 6.43 -13.48 -5.58
C PRO A 95 6.58 -14.04 -4.18
N VAL A 96 7.47 -13.48 -3.36
CA VAL A 96 7.69 -13.96 -1.99
C VAL A 96 6.79 -13.24 -1.01
N TYR A 97 6.69 -11.90 -1.12
CA TYR A 97 6.03 -11.09 -0.10
C TYR A 97 4.67 -10.54 -0.54
N GLY A 98 4.29 -10.74 -1.79
CA GLY A 98 3.04 -10.18 -2.29
C GLY A 98 1.82 -10.77 -1.62
N TRP A 99 0.88 -9.90 -1.24
CA TRP A 99 -0.38 -10.30 -0.63
C TRP A 99 -1.27 -10.96 -1.69
N ASP A 100 -1.71 -12.15 -1.36
CA ASP A 100 -2.57 -12.91 -2.24
C ASP A 100 -4.01 -12.77 -1.76
N ALA A 101 -4.56 -11.59 -1.95
CA ALA A 101 -5.92 -11.29 -1.55
C ALA A 101 -6.89 -11.82 -2.59
N ILE A 102 -7.82 -12.62 -2.17
CA ILE A 102 -8.80 -13.17 -3.07
C ILE A 102 -10.17 -12.65 -2.76
#